data_29e271cc5d32a31db57f67ccd1c659df
#
_entry.id   29e271cc5d32a31db57f67ccd1c659df
#
_cell.length_a   1.000
_cell.length_b   1.000
_cell.length_c   1.000
_cell.angle_alpha   90.00
_cell.angle_beta   90.00
_cell.angle_gamma   90.00
#
_symmetry.space_group_name_H-M   'P 1'
#
loop_
_entity.id
_entity.type
_entity.pdbx_description
1 polymer ?
#
loop_
_entity_poly.entity_id
_entity_poly.type
_entity_poly.pdbx_seq_one_letter_code
_entity_poly.pdbx_strand_id
1 'polypeptide(L)'
;MKKEVKDTIIVELGEKLKQYPHFYLVDLTGLDAEKTSDLRRKCFKNEIKMVVAKNTLLHKAFEASEIDFSPLYDCLKGNTAVMFAQTANVPAKLLKEYEKEGIPALKGAYAEESIFVGADKLAELVAIKSKNELIAEVVALLQSPIKNVVSGLNAGGKVHGLLDAIAERNK
;
A
#
# COMPACT_ATOMS: atom_id res chain seq x y z
N MET A 1 -16.23 -14.04 -26.66
CA MET A 1 -16.43 -12.63 -26.30
C MET A 1 -16.46 -11.81 -27.59
N LYS A 2 -17.50 -11.00 -27.80
CA LYS A 2 -17.59 -10.12 -28.98
C LYS A 2 -16.51 -9.03 -28.89
N LYS A 3 -16.07 -8.49 -30.03
CA LYS A 3 -15.00 -7.48 -30.10
C LYS A 3 -15.36 -6.22 -29.30
N GLU A 4 -16.58 -5.75 -29.46
CA GLU A 4 -17.14 -4.57 -28.77
C GLU A 4 -17.00 -4.66 -27.22
N VAL A 5 -17.31 -5.84 -26.63
CA VAL A 5 -17.18 -6.07 -25.19
C VAL A 5 -15.72 -6.02 -24.71
N LYS A 6 -14.78 -6.45 -25.56
CA LYS A 6 -13.35 -6.37 -25.21
C LYS A 6 -12.87 -4.91 -25.20
N ASP A 7 -13.30 -4.14 -26.16
CA ASP A 7 -12.91 -2.73 -26.29
C ASP A 7 -13.50 -1.92 -25.11
N THR A 8 -14.75 -2.20 -24.72
CA THR A 8 -15.36 -1.60 -23.51
C THR A 8 -14.56 -1.92 -22.24
N ILE A 9 -14.16 -3.19 -22.05
CA ILE A 9 -13.35 -3.59 -20.87
C ILE A 9 -11.98 -2.90 -20.86
N ILE A 10 -11.34 -2.75 -22.02
CA ILE A 10 -10.04 -2.05 -22.13
C ILE A 10 -10.20 -0.57 -21.71
N VAL A 11 -11.26 0.09 -22.18
CA VAL A 11 -11.55 1.48 -21.79
C VAL A 11 -11.81 1.59 -20.30
N GLU A 12 -12.66 0.72 -19.72
CA GLU A 12 -12.93 0.71 -18.28
C GLU A 12 -11.68 0.45 -17.44
N LEU A 13 -10.78 -0.43 -17.90
CA LEU A 13 -9.50 -0.68 -17.22
C LEU A 13 -8.58 0.54 -17.30
N GLY A 14 -8.52 1.19 -18.46
CA GLY A 14 -7.76 2.43 -18.65
C GLY A 14 -8.26 3.57 -17.76
N GLU A 15 -9.58 3.73 -17.63
CA GLU A 15 -10.17 4.72 -16.72
C GLU A 15 -9.81 4.43 -15.25
N LYS A 16 -9.85 3.15 -14.85
CA LYS A 16 -9.45 2.74 -13.48
C LYS A 16 -7.96 2.98 -13.22
N LEU A 17 -7.10 2.72 -14.22
CA LEU A 17 -5.67 3.02 -14.11
C LEU A 17 -5.39 4.53 -13.94
N LYS A 18 -6.21 5.39 -14.54
CA LYS A 18 -6.12 6.84 -14.35
C LYS A 18 -6.71 7.31 -13.01
N GLN A 19 -7.77 6.65 -12.54
CA GLN A 19 -8.47 7.00 -11.30
C GLN A 19 -7.68 6.63 -10.04
N TYR A 20 -6.96 5.49 -10.07
CA TYR A 20 -6.23 4.96 -8.93
C TYR A 20 -4.73 5.08 -9.16
N PRO A 21 -4.00 5.78 -8.26
CA PRO A 21 -2.55 5.98 -8.41
C PRO A 21 -1.75 4.70 -8.17
N HIS A 22 -2.32 3.73 -7.46
CA HIS A 22 -1.62 2.50 -7.10
C HIS A 22 -2.43 1.27 -7.52
N PHE A 23 -1.75 0.28 -8.11
CA PHE A 23 -2.36 -1.01 -8.39
C PHE A 23 -1.39 -2.17 -8.15
N TYR A 24 -1.96 -3.33 -7.84
CA TYR A 24 -1.26 -4.55 -7.53
C TYR A 24 -1.74 -5.68 -8.44
N LEU A 25 -0.83 -6.42 -9.03
CA LEU A 25 -1.09 -7.63 -9.81
C LEU A 25 -0.88 -8.84 -8.92
N VAL A 26 -1.93 -9.64 -8.75
CA VAL A 26 -1.96 -10.74 -7.80
C VAL A 26 -2.35 -12.03 -8.50
N ASP A 27 -1.71 -13.14 -8.11
CA ASP A 27 -2.08 -14.46 -8.58
C ASP A 27 -3.19 -15.05 -7.71
N LEU A 28 -4.28 -15.45 -8.35
CA LEU A 28 -5.40 -16.14 -7.70
C LEU A 28 -5.40 -17.65 -7.97
N THR A 29 -4.34 -18.19 -8.55
CA THR A 29 -4.28 -19.62 -8.87
C THR A 29 -4.26 -20.43 -7.57
N GLY A 30 -5.18 -21.39 -7.46
CA GLY A 30 -5.30 -22.24 -6.26
C GLY A 30 -6.15 -21.68 -5.12
N LEU A 31 -6.78 -20.50 -5.29
CA LEU A 31 -7.76 -20.00 -4.32
C LEU A 31 -9.13 -20.69 -4.51
N ASP A 32 -9.67 -21.20 -3.41
CA ASP A 32 -11.04 -21.70 -3.35
C ASP A 32 -12.07 -20.57 -3.47
N ALA A 33 -13.30 -20.91 -3.83
CA ALA A 33 -14.38 -19.94 -3.99
C ALA A 33 -14.69 -19.20 -2.67
N GLU A 34 -14.62 -19.90 -1.53
CA GLU A 34 -14.82 -19.32 -0.20
C GLU A 34 -13.73 -18.28 0.11
N LYS A 35 -12.47 -18.65 -0.02
CA LYS A 35 -11.32 -17.74 0.18
C LYS A 35 -11.34 -16.54 -0.78
N THR A 36 -11.74 -16.76 -2.03
CA THR A 36 -11.89 -15.68 -3.00
C THR A 36 -12.99 -14.70 -2.59
N SER A 37 -14.10 -15.20 -2.05
CA SER A 37 -15.19 -14.37 -1.55
C SER A 37 -14.76 -13.55 -0.33
N ASP A 38 -14.04 -14.17 0.59
CA ASP A 38 -13.52 -13.49 1.79
C ASP A 38 -12.46 -12.45 1.44
N LEU A 39 -11.58 -12.76 0.48
CA LEU A 39 -10.62 -11.77 -0.04
C LEU A 39 -11.34 -10.56 -0.63
N ARG A 40 -12.37 -10.76 -1.43
CA ARG A 40 -13.18 -9.66 -1.99
C ARG A 40 -13.87 -8.83 -0.91
N ARG A 41 -14.39 -9.47 0.15
CA ARG A 41 -15.00 -8.76 1.29
C ARG A 41 -13.97 -7.92 2.04
N LYS A 42 -12.76 -8.46 2.28
CA LYS A 42 -11.66 -7.71 2.91
C LYS A 42 -11.17 -6.57 2.02
N CYS A 43 -11.03 -6.80 0.70
CA CYS A 43 -10.72 -5.74 -0.25
C CYS A 43 -11.75 -4.60 -0.17
N PHE A 44 -13.04 -4.94 -0.18
CA PHE A 44 -14.11 -3.94 -0.10
C PHE A 44 -14.07 -3.14 1.21
N LYS A 45 -13.81 -3.79 2.36
CA LYS A 45 -13.67 -3.12 3.67
C LYS A 45 -12.48 -2.14 3.71
N ASN A 46 -11.44 -2.43 2.95
CA ASN A 46 -10.21 -1.63 2.88
C ASN A 46 -10.21 -0.66 1.68
N GLU A 47 -11.36 -0.43 1.06
CA GLU A 47 -11.51 0.46 -0.12
C GLU A 47 -10.65 0.06 -1.33
N ILE A 48 -10.30 -1.23 -1.41
CA ILE A 48 -9.55 -1.79 -2.53
C ILE A 48 -10.53 -2.32 -3.57
N LYS A 49 -10.41 -1.85 -4.80
CA LYS A 49 -11.23 -2.33 -5.92
C LYS A 49 -10.52 -3.48 -6.62
N MET A 50 -11.00 -4.70 -6.41
CA MET A 50 -10.46 -5.89 -7.04
C MET A 50 -11.19 -6.22 -8.34
N VAL A 51 -10.45 -6.35 -9.42
CA VAL A 51 -10.95 -6.70 -10.75
C VAL A 51 -10.13 -7.87 -11.29
N VAL A 52 -10.82 -8.91 -11.77
CA VAL A 52 -10.18 -10.02 -12.47
C VAL A 52 -10.35 -9.79 -13.98
N ALA A 53 -9.26 -9.69 -14.69
CA ALA A 53 -9.27 -9.44 -16.11
C ALA A 53 -8.31 -10.38 -16.85
N LYS A 54 -8.60 -10.60 -18.13
CA LYS A 54 -7.74 -11.40 -18.98
C LYS A 54 -6.41 -10.66 -19.25
N ASN A 55 -5.28 -11.35 -19.14
CA ASN A 55 -3.94 -10.76 -19.30
C ASN A 55 -3.77 -10.00 -20.62
N THR A 56 -4.33 -10.52 -21.73
CA THR A 56 -4.26 -9.83 -23.02
C THR A 56 -5.03 -8.51 -23.08
N LEU A 57 -6.07 -8.34 -22.23
CA LEU A 57 -6.82 -7.08 -22.13
C LEU A 57 -6.08 -6.10 -21.21
N LEU A 58 -5.46 -6.60 -20.13
CA LEU A 58 -4.58 -5.80 -19.27
C LEU A 58 -3.38 -5.25 -20.04
N HIS A 59 -2.74 -6.09 -20.86
CA HIS A 59 -1.62 -5.68 -21.71
C HIS A 59 -2.01 -4.51 -22.63
N LYS A 60 -3.15 -4.62 -23.32
CA LYS A 60 -3.66 -3.55 -24.18
C LYS A 60 -4.04 -2.28 -23.41
N ALA A 61 -4.56 -2.43 -22.18
CA ALA A 61 -4.87 -1.28 -21.34
C ALA A 61 -3.59 -0.57 -20.86
N PHE A 62 -2.52 -1.33 -20.61
CA PHE A 62 -1.20 -0.77 -20.27
C PHE A 62 -0.53 -0.09 -21.45
N GLU A 63 -0.62 -0.66 -22.68
CA GLU A 63 -0.14 -0.03 -23.90
C GLU A 63 -0.87 1.28 -24.23
N ALA A 64 -2.16 1.36 -23.90
CA ALA A 64 -2.97 2.57 -24.09
C ALA A 64 -2.74 3.63 -23.01
N SER A 65 -2.00 3.33 -21.95
CA SER A 65 -1.67 4.28 -20.89
C SER A 65 -0.44 5.12 -21.26
N GLU A 66 -0.33 6.29 -20.65
CA GLU A 66 0.80 7.20 -20.85
C GLU A 66 2.07 6.78 -20.09
N ILE A 67 1.92 5.86 -19.13
CA ILE A 67 3.00 5.37 -18.27
C ILE A 67 3.54 4.06 -18.85
N ASP A 68 4.86 3.93 -18.87
CA ASP A 68 5.54 2.73 -19.36
C ASP A 68 5.50 1.61 -18.29
N PHE A 69 4.69 0.58 -18.56
CA PHE A 69 4.54 -0.61 -17.72
C PHE A 69 5.29 -1.84 -18.26
N SER A 70 6.28 -1.64 -19.16
CA SER A 70 7.04 -2.74 -19.78
C SER A 70 7.54 -3.80 -18.79
N PRO A 71 8.07 -3.45 -17.60
CA PRO A 71 8.55 -4.45 -16.64
C PRO A 71 7.45 -5.36 -16.07
N LEU A 72 6.18 -4.95 -16.15
CA LEU A 72 5.05 -5.74 -15.64
C LEU A 72 4.54 -6.77 -16.65
N TYR A 73 4.92 -6.68 -17.91
CA TYR A 73 4.44 -7.61 -18.95
C TYR A 73 4.86 -9.05 -18.68
N ASP A 74 6.06 -9.26 -18.17
CA ASP A 74 6.55 -10.59 -17.80
C ASP A 74 5.74 -11.24 -16.67
N CYS A 75 5.10 -10.42 -15.84
CA CYS A 75 4.24 -10.87 -14.72
C CYS A 75 2.83 -11.28 -15.17
N LEU A 76 2.40 -10.94 -16.40
CA LEU A 76 1.07 -11.23 -16.91
C LEU A 76 0.93 -12.69 -17.39
N LYS A 77 1.31 -13.66 -16.56
CA LYS A 77 1.18 -15.10 -16.83
C LYS A 77 0.18 -15.72 -15.86
N GLY A 78 -0.62 -16.68 -16.32
CA GLY A 78 -1.63 -17.36 -15.49
C GLY A 78 -2.82 -16.48 -15.13
N ASN A 79 -3.48 -16.79 -14.00
CA ASN A 79 -4.64 -16.04 -13.50
C ASN A 79 -4.17 -14.75 -12.81
N THR A 80 -4.64 -13.62 -13.28
CA THR A 80 -4.25 -12.33 -12.72
C THR A 80 -5.46 -11.53 -12.28
N ALA A 81 -5.44 -11.08 -11.04
CA ALA A 81 -6.33 -10.06 -10.55
C ALA A 81 -5.58 -8.75 -10.35
N VAL A 82 -6.25 -7.65 -10.59
CA VAL A 82 -5.75 -6.31 -10.33
C VAL A 82 -6.48 -5.74 -9.12
N MET A 83 -5.74 -5.29 -8.14
CA MET A 83 -6.24 -4.58 -6.97
C MET A 83 -5.86 -3.10 -7.13
N PHE A 84 -6.86 -2.24 -7.21
CA PHE A 84 -6.70 -0.79 -7.29
C PHE A 84 -6.90 -0.18 -5.92
N ALA A 85 -6.02 0.74 -5.51
CA ALA A 85 -6.10 1.42 -4.22
C ALA A 85 -5.65 2.88 -4.32
N GLN A 86 -6.16 3.70 -3.40
CA GLN A 86 -5.73 5.09 -3.26
C GLN A 86 -4.45 5.22 -2.44
N THR A 87 -4.17 4.24 -1.58
CA THR A 87 -3.02 4.22 -0.69
C THR A 87 -2.14 3.02 -1.02
N ALA A 88 -0.84 3.23 -1.18
CA ALA A 88 0.09 2.19 -1.59
C ALA A 88 0.19 1.02 -0.59
N ASN A 89 0.20 1.27 0.72
CA ASN A 89 0.47 0.25 1.73
C ASN A 89 -0.71 -0.68 2.06
N VAL A 90 -1.96 -0.27 1.76
CA VAL A 90 -3.16 -1.03 2.18
C VAL A 90 -3.26 -2.40 1.50
N PRO A 91 -3.13 -2.51 0.16
CA PRO A 91 -3.13 -3.82 -0.49
C PRO A 91 -1.96 -4.70 -0.06
N ALA A 92 -0.78 -4.11 0.15
CA ALA A 92 0.40 -4.85 0.59
C ALA A 92 0.22 -5.46 1.99
N LYS A 93 -0.33 -4.71 2.95
CA LYS A 93 -0.66 -5.22 4.28
C LYS A 93 -1.67 -6.37 4.21
N LEU A 94 -2.70 -6.23 3.38
CA LEU A 94 -3.70 -7.27 3.18
C LEU A 94 -3.07 -8.53 2.58
N LEU A 95 -2.22 -8.42 1.58
CA LEU A 95 -1.51 -9.55 0.98
C LEU A 95 -0.57 -10.24 1.99
N LYS A 96 0.07 -9.47 2.87
CA LYS A 96 0.93 -10.01 3.94
C LYS A 96 0.16 -10.89 4.94
N GLU A 97 -1.12 -10.58 5.20
CA GLU A 97 -1.96 -11.46 6.05
C GLU A 97 -2.14 -12.85 5.44
N TYR A 98 -2.18 -12.93 4.10
CA TYR A 98 -2.30 -14.17 3.35
C TYR A 98 -0.96 -14.84 3.01
N GLU A 99 0.17 -14.18 3.24
CA GLU A 99 1.51 -14.70 2.91
C GLU A 99 1.77 -16.07 3.54
N LYS A 100 1.25 -16.30 4.76
CA LYS A 100 1.36 -17.58 5.47
C LYS A 100 0.65 -18.73 4.74
N GLU A 101 -0.38 -18.43 3.96
CA GLU A 101 -1.11 -19.40 3.16
C GLU A 101 -0.52 -19.53 1.74
N GLY A 102 0.43 -18.64 1.37
CA GLY A 102 1.11 -18.63 0.07
C GLY A 102 0.27 -18.12 -1.10
N ILE A 103 -1.03 -17.90 -0.91
CA ILE A 103 -1.99 -17.48 -1.92
C ILE A 103 -2.97 -16.47 -1.28
N PRO A 104 -3.20 -15.31 -1.90
CA PRO A 104 -2.73 -14.79 -3.21
C PRO A 104 -1.27 -14.32 -3.21
N ALA A 105 -0.52 -14.69 -4.24
CA ALA A 105 0.87 -14.27 -4.41
C ALA A 105 0.98 -12.95 -5.18
N LEU A 106 1.87 -12.07 -4.77
CA LEU A 106 2.18 -10.84 -5.50
C LEU A 106 2.98 -11.18 -6.77
N LYS A 107 2.51 -10.75 -7.93
CA LYS A 107 3.23 -10.81 -9.22
C LYS A 107 4.02 -9.54 -9.46
N GLY A 108 3.39 -8.41 -9.23
CA GLY A 108 3.98 -7.10 -9.40
C GLY A 108 3.06 -6.02 -8.86
N ALA A 109 3.59 -4.85 -8.67
CA ALA A 109 2.84 -3.69 -8.21
C ALA A 109 3.38 -2.40 -8.85
N TYR A 110 2.50 -1.45 -8.98
CA TYR A 110 2.84 -0.06 -9.28
C TYR A 110 2.43 0.80 -8.10
N ALA A 111 3.40 1.38 -7.43
CA ALA A 111 3.18 2.20 -6.26
C ALA A 111 4.19 3.36 -6.20
N GLU A 112 3.73 4.57 -5.89
CA GLU A 112 4.56 5.79 -5.78
C GLU A 112 5.46 5.99 -7.02
N GLU A 113 4.85 5.90 -8.22
CA GLU A 113 5.54 6.06 -9.52
C GLU A 113 6.67 5.05 -9.76
N SER A 114 6.75 3.99 -8.97
CA SER A 114 7.75 2.94 -9.04
C SER A 114 7.12 1.58 -9.34
N ILE A 115 7.83 0.76 -10.11
CA ILE A 115 7.40 -0.59 -10.47
C ILE A 115 8.14 -1.60 -9.60
N PHE A 116 7.39 -2.47 -8.95
CA PHE A 116 7.88 -3.56 -8.13
C PHE A 116 7.50 -4.89 -8.77
N VAL A 117 8.48 -5.73 -9.07
CA VAL A 117 8.28 -7.04 -9.72
C VAL A 117 8.69 -8.15 -8.76
N GLY A 118 7.82 -9.15 -8.60
CA GLY A 118 8.08 -10.33 -7.78
C GLY A 118 7.51 -10.26 -6.37
N ALA A 119 7.37 -11.45 -5.76
CA ALA A 119 6.81 -11.61 -4.41
C ALA A 119 7.74 -11.04 -3.32
N ASP A 120 9.07 -11.06 -3.55
CA ASP A 120 10.08 -10.59 -2.59
C ASP A 120 9.91 -9.11 -2.24
N LYS A 121 9.32 -8.33 -3.16
CA LYS A 121 9.08 -6.90 -2.97
C LYS A 121 7.88 -6.55 -2.05
N LEU A 122 7.14 -7.57 -1.61
CA LEU A 122 6.00 -7.35 -0.71
C LEU A 122 6.42 -6.68 0.60
N ALA A 123 7.57 -7.05 1.17
CA ALA A 123 8.07 -6.46 2.40
C ALA A 123 8.39 -4.96 2.24
N GLU A 124 8.97 -4.57 1.11
CA GLU A 124 9.24 -3.17 0.77
C GLU A 124 7.94 -2.38 0.61
N LEU A 125 6.95 -2.95 -0.10
CA LEU A 125 5.63 -2.33 -0.30
C LEU A 125 4.85 -2.13 1.00
N VAL A 126 4.97 -3.04 1.96
CA VAL A 126 4.37 -2.89 3.29
C VAL A 126 5.03 -1.77 4.10
N ALA A 127 6.33 -1.56 3.90
CA ALA A 127 7.11 -0.51 4.58
C ALA A 127 6.85 0.90 4.01
N ILE A 128 6.26 1.01 2.81
CA ILE A 128 5.91 2.31 2.22
C ILE A 128 4.88 2.99 3.13
N LYS A 129 5.21 4.20 3.56
CA LYS A 129 4.31 5.05 4.36
C LYS A 129 3.35 5.79 3.43
N SER A 130 2.13 6.01 3.88
CA SER A 130 1.19 6.85 3.14
C SER A 130 1.64 8.32 3.15
N LYS A 131 1.21 9.08 2.15
CA LYS A 131 1.51 10.53 2.06
C LYS A 131 1.21 11.27 3.37
N ASN A 132 0.07 10.97 3.99
CA ASN A 132 -0.33 11.60 5.24
C ASN A 132 0.57 11.19 6.42
N GLU A 133 1.02 9.93 6.46
CA GLU A 133 1.98 9.45 7.46
C GLU A 133 3.34 10.13 7.30
N LEU A 134 3.81 10.30 6.07
CA LEU A 134 5.07 11.02 5.78
C LEU A 134 4.99 12.49 6.20
N ILE A 135 3.89 13.17 5.87
CA ILE A 135 3.67 14.56 6.30
C ILE A 135 3.64 14.67 7.82
N ALA A 136 2.93 13.76 8.50
CA ALA A 136 2.86 13.74 9.96
C ALA A 136 4.25 13.51 10.58
N GLU A 137 5.07 12.64 10.01
CA GLU A 137 6.44 12.39 10.46
C GLU A 137 7.33 13.63 10.30
N VAL A 138 7.27 14.30 9.16
CA VAL A 138 8.02 15.54 8.93
C VAL A 138 7.59 16.63 9.93
N VAL A 139 6.30 16.80 10.15
CA VAL A 139 5.78 17.75 11.16
C VAL A 139 6.27 17.38 12.57
N ALA A 140 6.27 16.08 12.92
CA ALA A 140 6.76 15.62 14.20
C ALA A 140 8.27 15.90 14.38
N LEU A 141 9.07 15.68 13.32
CA LEU A 141 10.49 15.99 13.31
C LEU A 141 10.76 17.48 13.48
N LEU A 142 9.99 18.36 12.82
CA LEU A 142 10.08 19.80 12.97
C LEU A 142 9.70 20.28 14.37
N GLN A 143 8.74 19.62 15.02
CA GLN A 143 8.31 19.92 16.39
C GLN A 143 9.25 19.34 17.46
N SER A 144 10.02 18.30 17.14
CA SER A 144 10.91 17.59 18.07
C SER A 144 11.92 18.53 18.77
N PRO A 145 12.65 19.42 18.06
CA PRO A 145 13.56 20.36 18.72
C PRO A 145 12.86 21.26 19.75
N ILE A 146 11.66 21.75 19.40
CA ILE A 146 10.86 22.61 20.27
C ILE A 146 10.43 21.85 21.54
N LYS A 147 9.93 20.62 21.38
CA LYS A 147 9.55 19.76 22.50
C LYS A 147 10.73 19.44 23.41
N ASN A 148 11.89 19.16 22.83
CA ASN A 148 13.11 18.87 23.59
C ASN A 148 13.60 20.07 24.39
N VAL A 149 13.55 21.28 23.82
CA VAL A 149 13.90 22.53 24.51
C VAL A 149 12.91 22.82 25.65
N VAL A 150 11.60 22.71 25.39
CA VAL A 150 10.56 22.92 26.41
C VAL A 150 10.67 21.87 27.53
N SER A 151 10.93 20.60 27.19
CA SER A 151 11.15 19.55 28.16
C SER A 151 12.41 19.80 29.00
N GLY A 152 13.49 20.30 28.38
CA GLY A 152 14.72 20.69 29.08
C GLY A 152 14.51 21.85 30.05
N LEU A 153 13.72 22.85 29.68
CA LEU A 153 13.34 23.96 30.56
C LEU A 153 12.47 23.51 31.72
N ASN A 154 11.52 22.58 31.48
CA ASN A 154 10.70 22.00 32.53
C ASN A 154 11.49 21.06 33.47
N ALA A 155 12.59 20.46 32.99
CA ALA A 155 13.48 19.68 33.85
C ALA A 155 14.14 20.52 34.95
N GLY A 156 14.41 21.80 34.64
CA GLY A 156 14.91 22.76 35.64
C GLY A 156 13.96 22.92 36.84
N GLY A 157 12.64 22.98 36.58
CA GLY A 157 11.62 23.00 37.66
C GLY A 157 11.58 21.74 38.52
N LYS A 158 11.81 20.57 37.90
CA LYS A 158 11.89 19.29 38.65
C LYS A 158 13.14 19.21 39.51
N VAL A 159 14.27 19.75 39.04
CA VAL A 159 15.54 19.81 39.82
C VAL A 159 15.36 20.73 41.03
N HIS A 160 14.67 21.88 40.84
CA HIS A 160 14.38 22.80 41.92
C HIS A 160 13.51 22.14 43.01
N GLY A 161 12.43 21.42 42.64
CA GLY A 161 11.60 20.70 43.55
C GLY A 161 12.31 19.57 44.31
N LEU A 162 13.29 18.90 43.66
CA LEU A 162 14.13 17.91 44.32
C LEU A 162 15.10 18.55 45.34
N LEU A 163 15.67 19.69 45.03
CA LEU A 163 16.53 20.44 45.94
C LEU A 163 15.77 20.94 47.16
N ASP A 164 14.56 21.42 46.98
CA ASP A 164 13.68 21.86 48.09
C ASP A 164 13.31 20.67 48.98
N ALA A 165 12.96 19.52 48.39
CA ALA A 165 12.66 18.30 49.16
C ALA A 165 13.86 17.76 49.95
N ILE A 166 15.08 17.90 49.43
CA ILE A 166 16.32 17.55 50.12
C ILE A 166 16.62 18.54 51.25
N ALA A 167 16.38 19.83 51.02
CA ALA A 167 16.57 20.86 52.06
C ALA A 167 15.58 20.72 53.25
N GLU A 168 14.34 20.32 52.94
CA GLU A 168 13.35 20.02 54.01
C GLU A 168 13.69 18.75 54.80
N ARG A 169 14.30 17.76 54.18
CA ARG A 169 14.68 16.51 54.83
C ARG A 169 15.91 16.64 55.74
N ASN A 170 16.71 17.68 55.55
CA ASN A 170 17.91 17.97 56.34
C ASN A 170 17.66 18.99 57.46
N LYS A 171 16.40 19.40 57.68
CA LYS A 171 15.93 20.13 58.87
C LYS A 171 15.33 19.14 59.87
#